data_d9dc4e42cac6381af38d8ced3c2f306a
#
_entry.id   d9dc4e42cac6381af38d8ced3c2f306a
#
_cell.length_a   1.000
_cell.length_b   1.000
_cell.length_c   1.000
_cell.angle_alpha   90.00
_cell.angle_beta   90.00
_cell.angle_gamma   90.00
#
_symmetry.space_group_name_H-M   'P 1'
#
loop_
_entity.id
_entity.type
_entity.pdbx_description
1 polymer ?
#
loop_
_entity_poly.entity_id
_entity_poly.type
_entity_poly.pdbx_seq_one_letter_code
_entity_poly.pdbx_strand_id
1 'polypeptide(L)'
;MAKQQEEQVEREQGIPAAAPRNEACRSMCVGIVGLGLIGGSFARAYRSLGATVYALDTDRDTMDASMIETVEAPLDDASIPSCDLIILAAYPEACIEWLEEHAEALGRISDPDTSRGPIVIDTAGVKEAVCARAFELARVNGFAFVGTHPMAGTQFSGFAHARADLFRGAPMVLVPPETDDARRLTLLDRVHTLLAPVGFGSFSVTSPEEHDRVIAFTSQLAHVVSNAYVKSPTARAHHGFSAGSYRDLTRVAHLNPGMWAELMMDDAKNLSQEITSLIEALDAYRLALDAGDRDQLRMLLAEGDRIKRALDDEAPSA
;
A
#
# COMPACT_ATOMS: atom_id res chain seq x y z
N MET A 1 25.02 32.97 -18.73
CA MET A 1 24.19 33.90 -17.92
C MET A 1 22.70 33.56 -18.02
N ALA A 2 22.10 33.38 -19.18
CA ALA A 2 20.67 33.02 -19.30
C ALA A 2 20.28 31.71 -18.63
N LYS A 3 21.04 30.61 -18.79
CA LYS A 3 20.78 29.33 -18.13
C LYS A 3 20.87 29.36 -16.60
N GLN A 4 21.75 30.21 -16.06
CA GLN A 4 21.86 30.35 -14.59
C GLN A 4 20.73 31.19 -13.99
N GLN A 5 20.12 32.08 -14.77
CA GLN A 5 18.94 32.82 -14.35
C GLN A 5 17.66 31.97 -14.43
N GLU A 6 17.53 31.07 -15.40
CA GLU A 6 16.42 30.13 -15.46
C GLU A 6 16.46 29.14 -14.29
N GLU A 7 17.63 28.55 -13.96
CA GLU A 7 17.79 27.68 -12.80
C GLU A 7 17.52 28.38 -11.45
N GLN A 8 17.74 29.69 -11.36
CA GLN A 8 17.49 30.46 -10.15
C GLN A 8 16.00 30.79 -9.98
N VAL A 9 15.29 31.04 -11.07
CA VAL A 9 13.83 31.28 -11.09
C VAL A 9 13.06 29.98 -10.77
N GLU A 10 13.53 28.84 -11.25
CA GLU A 10 12.92 27.53 -10.92
C GLU A 10 13.09 27.16 -9.43
N ARG A 11 14.20 27.52 -8.79
CA ARG A 11 14.40 27.33 -7.35
C ARG A 11 13.52 28.25 -6.48
N GLU A 12 13.19 29.42 -6.94
CA GLU A 12 12.35 30.39 -6.21
C GLU A 12 10.83 30.03 -6.34
N GLN A 13 10.43 29.31 -7.37
CA GLN A 13 9.03 28.90 -7.60
C GLN A 13 8.67 27.53 -7.01
N GLY A 14 9.59 26.83 -6.33
CA GLY A 14 9.30 25.55 -5.65
C GLY A 14 8.91 24.42 -6.61
N ILE A 15 9.26 24.50 -7.90
CA ILE A 15 9.05 23.43 -8.86
C ILE A 15 10.11 22.35 -8.55
N PRO A 16 9.74 21.14 -8.13
CA PRO A 16 10.71 20.10 -7.87
C PRO A 16 11.45 19.78 -9.18
N ALA A 17 12.78 19.83 -9.14
CA ALA A 17 13.62 19.42 -10.26
C ALA A 17 13.16 18.04 -10.75
N ALA A 18 12.94 17.89 -12.06
CA ALA A 18 12.57 16.61 -12.65
C ALA A 18 13.61 15.58 -12.21
N ALA A 19 13.12 14.46 -11.62
CA ALA A 19 13.97 13.36 -11.20
C ALA A 19 14.85 12.92 -12.39
N PRO A 20 16.14 12.59 -12.16
CA PRO A 20 17.02 12.16 -13.25
C PRO A 20 16.37 10.95 -13.93
N ARG A 21 16.08 11.08 -15.23
CA ARG A 21 15.51 10.00 -16.04
C ARG A 21 16.49 8.83 -16.03
N ASN A 22 16.13 7.77 -15.33
CA ASN A 22 16.95 6.58 -15.18
C ASN A 22 16.96 5.84 -16.53
N GLU A 23 18.13 5.68 -17.17
CA GLU A 23 18.26 4.99 -18.47
C GLU A 23 17.71 3.55 -18.40
N ALA A 24 17.81 2.89 -17.26
CA ALA A 24 17.27 1.55 -17.05
C ALA A 24 15.73 1.49 -17.16
N CYS A 25 15.03 2.58 -16.84
CA CYS A 25 13.56 2.61 -16.93
C CYS A 25 13.04 2.91 -18.33
N ARG A 26 13.86 3.39 -19.26
CA ARG A 26 13.41 3.73 -20.61
C ARG A 26 13.04 2.50 -21.47
N SER A 27 13.55 1.33 -21.11
CA SER A 27 13.19 0.05 -21.75
C SER A 27 12.14 -0.73 -20.95
N MET A 28 11.74 -0.24 -19.76
CA MET A 28 10.79 -0.92 -18.89
C MET A 28 9.37 -0.74 -19.40
N CYS A 29 8.62 -1.83 -19.34
CA CYS A 29 7.21 -1.86 -19.68
C CYS A 29 6.40 -2.33 -18.48
N VAL A 30 5.39 -1.57 -18.09
CA VAL A 30 4.58 -1.83 -16.89
C VAL A 30 3.10 -1.89 -17.26
N GLY A 31 2.45 -3.01 -16.91
CA GLY A 31 1.00 -3.17 -16.96
C GLY A 31 0.37 -2.82 -15.60
N ILE A 32 -0.76 -2.13 -15.60
CA ILE A 32 -1.46 -1.76 -14.35
C ILE A 32 -2.94 -2.11 -14.50
N VAL A 33 -3.47 -2.85 -13.55
CA VAL A 33 -4.88 -3.21 -13.43
C VAL A 33 -5.48 -2.42 -12.27
N GLY A 34 -6.41 -1.53 -12.57
CA GLY A 34 -6.98 -0.57 -11.62
C GLY A 34 -6.18 0.74 -11.56
N LEU A 35 -6.84 1.85 -11.87
CA LEU A 35 -6.26 3.20 -11.90
C LEU A 35 -6.82 4.10 -10.79
N GLY A 36 -7.04 3.53 -9.61
CA GLY A 36 -7.34 4.30 -8.41
C GLY A 36 -6.17 5.18 -7.95
N LEU A 37 -6.15 5.56 -6.69
CA LEU A 37 -5.05 6.32 -6.10
C LEU A 37 -3.70 5.60 -6.27
N ILE A 38 -3.64 4.32 -5.96
CA ILE A 38 -2.40 3.52 -5.96
C ILE A 38 -1.95 3.23 -7.39
N GLY A 39 -2.79 2.59 -8.21
CA GLY A 39 -2.44 2.25 -9.60
C GLY A 39 -2.15 3.49 -10.45
N GLY A 40 -2.93 4.55 -10.31
CA GLY A 40 -2.67 5.82 -10.98
C GLY A 40 -1.36 6.47 -10.53
N SER A 41 -0.98 6.33 -9.26
CA SER A 41 0.31 6.82 -8.77
C SER A 41 1.49 6.03 -9.33
N PHE A 42 1.37 4.69 -9.44
CA PHE A 42 2.35 3.88 -10.15
C PHE A 42 2.45 4.27 -11.63
N ALA A 43 1.32 4.47 -12.31
CA ALA A 43 1.31 4.92 -13.71
C ALA A 43 2.07 6.23 -13.89
N ARG A 44 1.80 7.24 -13.05
CA ARG A 44 2.48 8.53 -13.08
C ARG A 44 3.96 8.43 -12.71
N ALA A 45 4.31 7.60 -11.73
CA ALA A 45 5.69 7.38 -11.31
C ALA A 45 6.51 6.76 -12.46
N TYR A 46 6.07 5.64 -13.01
CA TYR A 46 6.78 4.97 -14.11
C TYR A 46 6.84 5.81 -15.38
N ARG A 47 5.77 6.50 -15.74
CA ARG A 47 5.78 7.43 -16.88
C ARG A 47 6.80 8.55 -16.70
N SER A 48 6.91 9.11 -15.51
CA SER A 48 7.89 10.16 -15.18
C SER A 48 9.34 9.68 -15.32
N LEU A 49 9.57 8.38 -15.10
CA LEU A 49 10.87 7.71 -15.26
C LEU A 49 11.18 7.34 -16.72
N GLY A 50 10.20 7.45 -17.62
CA GLY A 50 10.33 7.17 -19.04
C GLY A 50 9.94 5.75 -19.45
N ALA A 51 9.31 4.97 -18.55
CA ALA A 51 8.77 3.66 -18.86
C ALA A 51 7.54 3.74 -19.78
N THR A 52 7.27 2.67 -20.52
CA THR A 52 6.00 2.45 -21.22
C THR A 52 4.98 1.91 -20.22
N VAL A 53 3.80 2.51 -20.14
CA VAL A 53 2.75 2.12 -19.23
C VAL A 53 1.50 1.71 -19.99
N TYR A 54 1.06 0.47 -19.77
CA TYR A 54 -0.25 -0.03 -20.18
C TYR A 54 -1.17 -0.10 -18.97
N ALA A 55 -2.45 0.13 -19.13
CA ALA A 55 -3.38 0.02 -18.01
C ALA A 55 -4.77 -0.50 -18.42
N LEU A 56 -5.47 -1.03 -17.43
CA LEU A 56 -6.86 -1.44 -17.50
C LEU A 56 -7.62 -0.89 -16.29
N ASP A 57 -8.74 -0.22 -16.54
CA ASP A 57 -9.71 0.16 -15.52
C ASP A 57 -11.12 -0.04 -16.06
N THR A 58 -12.05 -0.36 -15.19
CA THR A 58 -13.46 -0.54 -15.56
C THR A 58 -14.19 0.80 -15.76
N ASP A 59 -13.69 1.88 -15.16
CA ASP A 59 -14.20 3.23 -15.32
C ASP A 59 -13.64 3.88 -16.59
N ARG A 60 -14.51 4.11 -17.56
CA ARG A 60 -14.14 4.66 -18.86
C ARG A 60 -13.56 6.07 -18.76
N ASP A 61 -14.12 6.91 -17.90
CA ASP A 61 -13.66 8.29 -17.72
C ASP A 61 -12.24 8.33 -17.14
N THR A 62 -11.95 7.42 -16.22
CA THR A 62 -10.59 7.21 -15.67
C THR A 62 -9.62 6.74 -16.75
N MET A 63 -10.02 5.78 -17.60
CA MET A 63 -9.19 5.33 -18.72
C MET A 63 -8.90 6.47 -19.69
N ASP A 64 -9.91 7.20 -20.13
CA ASP A 64 -9.74 8.29 -21.09
C ASP A 64 -8.82 9.39 -20.51
N ALA A 65 -8.97 9.76 -19.24
CA ALA A 65 -8.08 10.71 -18.57
C ALA A 65 -6.63 10.19 -18.49
N SER A 66 -6.45 8.92 -18.15
CA SER A 66 -5.13 8.30 -18.01
C SER A 66 -4.37 8.21 -19.33
N MET A 67 -5.06 7.93 -20.42
CA MET A 67 -4.50 7.87 -21.80
C MET A 67 -3.96 9.24 -22.25
N ILE A 68 -4.51 10.33 -21.76
CA ILE A 68 -3.98 11.68 -22.07
C ILE A 68 -2.69 11.96 -21.30
N GLU A 69 -2.58 11.48 -20.07
CA GLU A 69 -1.51 11.90 -19.15
C GLU A 69 -0.35 10.90 -19.05
N THR A 70 -0.66 9.60 -18.94
CA THR A 70 0.30 8.61 -18.43
C THR A 70 0.33 7.29 -19.18
N VAL A 71 -0.80 6.81 -19.67
CA VAL A 71 -0.96 5.47 -20.25
C VAL A 71 -0.76 5.53 -21.77
N GLU A 72 0.04 4.61 -22.31
CA GLU A 72 0.33 4.53 -23.75
C GLU A 72 -0.81 3.87 -24.52
N ALA A 73 -1.34 2.76 -23.98
CA ALA A 73 -2.42 2.00 -24.56
C ALA A 73 -3.11 1.13 -23.47
N PRO A 74 -4.29 0.56 -23.75
CA PRO A 74 -4.91 -0.42 -22.85
C PRO A 74 -4.02 -1.63 -22.59
N LEU A 75 -4.08 -2.17 -21.37
CA LEU A 75 -3.48 -3.46 -21.05
C LEU A 75 -4.41 -4.57 -21.54
N ASP A 76 -3.93 -5.34 -22.49
CA ASP A 76 -4.64 -6.42 -23.17
C ASP A 76 -3.72 -7.60 -23.49
N ASP A 77 -4.25 -8.66 -24.09
CA ASP A 77 -3.48 -9.85 -24.49
C ASP A 77 -2.29 -9.56 -25.41
N ALA A 78 -2.33 -8.46 -26.16
CA ALA A 78 -1.25 -8.07 -27.07
C ALA A 78 -0.13 -7.33 -26.35
N SER A 79 -0.45 -6.56 -25.31
CA SER A 79 0.50 -5.76 -24.53
C SER A 79 1.10 -6.51 -23.33
N ILE A 80 0.38 -7.44 -22.69
CA ILE A 80 0.84 -8.28 -21.59
C ILE A 80 2.22 -8.94 -21.86
N PRO A 81 2.49 -9.54 -23.04
CA PRO A 81 3.79 -10.18 -23.29
C PRO A 81 4.99 -9.23 -23.31
N SER A 82 4.79 -7.95 -23.47
CA SER A 82 5.84 -6.93 -23.46
C SER A 82 6.11 -6.35 -22.07
N CYS A 83 5.28 -6.66 -21.07
CA CYS A 83 5.45 -6.15 -19.72
C CYS A 83 6.58 -6.85 -18.96
N ASP A 84 7.37 -6.07 -18.22
CA ASP A 84 8.34 -6.56 -17.24
C ASP A 84 7.69 -6.74 -15.86
N LEU A 85 6.70 -5.89 -15.57
CA LEU A 85 5.95 -5.84 -14.30
C LEU A 85 4.47 -5.67 -14.61
N ILE A 86 3.62 -6.43 -13.92
CA ILE A 86 2.17 -6.23 -13.91
C ILE A 86 1.74 -5.94 -12.48
N ILE A 87 1.06 -4.82 -12.25
CA ILE A 87 0.62 -4.34 -10.94
C ILE A 87 -0.91 -4.45 -10.86
N LEU A 88 -1.39 -5.28 -9.96
CA LEU A 88 -2.82 -5.40 -9.65
C LEU A 88 -3.15 -4.41 -8.53
N ALA A 89 -3.77 -3.29 -8.88
CA ALA A 89 -4.10 -2.19 -7.97
C ALA A 89 -5.62 -1.96 -7.88
N ALA A 90 -6.37 -3.04 -7.97
CA ALA A 90 -7.82 -3.10 -7.78
C ALA A 90 -8.18 -3.69 -6.41
N TYR A 91 -9.47 -3.89 -6.13
CA TYR A 91 -9.93 -4.61 -4.94
C TYR A 91 -9.49 -6.08 -4.97
N PRO A 92 -9.32 -6.73 -3.81
CA PRO A 92 -8.81 -8.11 -3.72
C PRO A 92 -9.52 -9.10 -4.64
N GLU A 93 -10.85 -9.09 -4.65
CA GLU A 93 -11.66 -9.97 -5.50
C GLU A 93 -11.39 -9.73 -6.99
N ALA A 94 -11.37 -8.48 -7.44
CA ALA A 94 -11.08 -8.12 -8.83
C ALA A 94 -9.63 -8.48 -9.24
N CYS A 95 -8.67 -8.42 -8.32
CA CYS A 95 -7.30 -8.89 -8.58
C CYS A 95 -7.27 -10.41 -8.81
N ILE A 96 -8.02 -11.16 -8.02
CA ILE A 96 -8.13 -12.63 -8.14
C ILE A 96 -8.82 -12.99 -9.46
N GLU A 97 -9.94 -12.36 -9.79
CA GLU A 97 -10.66 -12.57 -11.05
C GLU A 97 -9.76 -12.32 -12.27
N TRP A 98 -9.03 -11.21 -12.26
CA TRP A 98 -8.09 -10.89 -13.34
C TRP A 98 -6.99 -11.96 -13.46
N LEU A 99 -6.45 -12.43 -12.35
CA LEU A 99 -5.43 -13.49 -12.33
C LEU A 99 -6.00 -14.81 -12.87
N GLU A 100 -7.20 -15.20 -12.51
CA GLU A 100 -7.86 -16.42 -13.00
C GLU A 100 -8.05 -16.37 -14.52
N GLU A 101 -8.46 -15.21 -15.05
CA GLU A 101 -8.65 -15.02 -16.50
C GLU A 101 -7.33 -15.10 -17.27
N HIS A 102 -6.23 -14.57 -16.70
CA HIS A 102 -4.97 -14.41 -17.44
C HIS A 102 -3.87 -15.42 -17.05
N ALA A 103 -4.10 -16.28 -16.04
CA ALA A 103 -3.09 -17.19 -15.51
C ALA A 103 -2.45 -18.08 -16.58
N GLU A 104 -3.25 -18.68 -17.47
CA GLU A 104 -2.76 -19.53 -18.55
C GLU A 104 -1.93 -18.75 -19.58
N ALA A 105 -2.35 -17.52 -19.92
CA ALA A 105 -1.63 -16.66 -20.84
C ALA A 105 -0.28 -16.21 -20.25
N LEU A 106 -0.26 -15.83 -18.98
CA LEU A 106 0.95 -15.50 -18.23
C LEU A 106 1.92 -16.67 -18.17
N GLY A 107 1.44 -17.89 -17.94
CA GLY A 107 2.26 -19.11 -17.93
C GLY A 107 2.93 -19.40 -19.27
N ARG A 108 2.24 -19.16 -20.40
CA ARG A 108 2.80 -19.39 -21.73
C ARG A 108 3.99 -18.47 -22.06
N ILE A 109 4.03 -17.26 -21.51
CA ILE A 109 5.09 -16.27 -21.76
C ILE A 109 6.17 -16.26 -20.69
N SER A 110 5.94 -16.93 -19.57
CA SER A 110 6.81 -16.96 -18.40
C SER A 110 7.66 -18.24 -18.37
N ASP A 111 8.82 -18.14 -17.72
CA ASP A 111 9.66 -19.27 -17.37
C ASP A 111 10.35 -18.94 -16.04
N PRO A 112 9.85 -19.51 -14.92
CA PRO A 112 10.39 -19.23 -13.59
C PRO A 112 11.86 -19.61 -13.41
N ASP A 113 12.35 -20.60 -14.15
CA ASP A 113 13.74 -21.07 -14.06
C ASP A 113 14.72 -20.12 -14.77
N THR A 114 14.28 -19.46 -15.85
CA THR A 114 15.09 -18.48 -16.59
C THR A 114 14.75 -17.03 -16.24
N SER A 115 13.82 -16.82 -15.34
CA SER A 115 13.32 -15.49 -14.97
C SER A 115 12.71 -14.69 -16.14
N ARG A 116 12.25 -15.39 -17.17
CA ARG A 116 11.55 -14.79 -18.32
C ARG A 116 10.09 -14.49 -17.99
N GLY A 117 9.53 -13.48 -18.64
CA GLY A 117 8.14 -13.03 -18.47
C GLY A 117 7.98 -12.00 -17.37
N PRO A 118 6.78 -11.40 -17.27
CA PRO A 118 6.48 -10.40 -16.24
C PRO A 118 6.50 -10.99 -14.83
N ILE A 119 6.86 -10.15 -13.88
CA ILE A 119 6.48 -10.39 -12.48
C ILE A 119 5.11 -9.75 -12.27
N VAL A 120 4.19 -10.50 -11.70
CA VAL A 120 2.89 -9.98 -11.27
C VAL A 120 2.95 -9.67 -9.79
N ILE A 121 2.50 -8.49 -9.40
CA ILE A 121 2.35 -8.08 -8.00
C ILE A 121 0.93 -7.56 -7.76
N ASP A 122 0.44 -7.66 -6.55
CA ASP A 122 -0.76 -6.93 -6.10
C ASP A 122 -0.39 -5.77 -5.18
N THR A 123 -1.33 -4.92 -4.85
CA THR A 123 -1.15 -3.82 -3.88
C THR A 123 -2.25 -3.79 -2.83
N ALA A 124 -2.95 -4.89 -2.64
CA ALA A 124 -4.04 -5.00 -1.69
C ALA A 124 -3.60 -4.75 -0.24
N GLY A 125 -4.50 -4.22 0.58
CA GLY A 125 -4.26 -3.93 1.98
C GLY A 125 -4.23 -5.17 2.90
N VAL A 126 -4.62 -6.35 2.40
CA VAL A 126 -4.58 -7.66 3.06
C VAL A 126 -3.89 -8.67 2.16
N LYS A 127 -3.25 -9.68 2.75
CA LYS A 127 -2.41 -10.61 1.99
C LYS A 127 -2.90 -12.06 2.01
N GLU A 128 -3.43 -12.57 3.11
CA GLU A 128 -3.80 -13.98 3.20
C GLU A 128 -4.76 -14.39 2.07
N ALA A 129 -5.84 -13.65 1.87
CA ALA A 129 -6.85 -13.97 0.87
C ALA A 129 -6.30 -13.92 -0.57
N VAL A 130 -5.59 -12.83 -0.91
CA VAL A 130 -5.04 -12.63 -2.27
C VAL A 130 -3.90 -13.59 -2.54
N CYS A 131 -2.94 -13.73 -1.62
CA CYS A 131 -1.76 -14.56 -1.80
C CYS A 131 -2.11 -16.05 -1.90
N ALA A 132 -3.06 -16.55 -1.11
CA ALA A 132 -3.46 -17.94 -1.17
C ALA A 132 -3.86 -18.38 -2.59
N ARG A 133 -4.70 -17.59 -3.25
CA ARG A 133 -5.16 -17.87 -4.60
C ARG A 133 -4.12 -17.57 -5.66
N ALA A 134 -3.44 -16.42 -5.55
CA ALA A 134 -2.43 -16.00 -6.52
C ALA A 134 -1.22 -16.94 -6.55
N PHE A 135 -0.74 -17.42 -5.40
CA PHE A 135 0.35 -18.40 -5.33
C PHE A 135 -0.03 -19.74 -5.96
N GLU A 136 -1.27 -20.22 -5.75
CA GLU A 136 -1.78 -21.42 -6.39
C GLU A 136 -1.77 -21.27 -7.93
N LEU A 137 -2.35 -20.18 -8.44
CA LEU A 137 -2.41 -19.90 -9.87
C LEU A 137 -1.00 -19.78 -10.48
N ALA A 138 -0.12 -19.05 -9.81
CA ALA A 138 1.27 -18.87 -10.25
C ALA A 138 2.03 -20.21 -10.30
N ARG A 139 1.88 -21.05 -9.28
CA ARG A 139 2.51 -22.37 -9.22
C ARG A 139 1.98 -23.32 -10.29
N VAL A 140 0.67 -23.35 -10.52
CA VAL A 140 0.03 -24.26 -11.48
C VAL A 140 0.37 -23.87 -12.92
N ASN A 141 0.39 -22.56 -13.22
CA ASN A 141 0.59 -22.07 -14.57
C ASN A 141 2.05 -21.69 -14.88
N GLY A 142 2.93 -21.54 -13.88
CA GLY A 142 4.35 -21.30 -14.09
C GLY A 142 4.72 -19.85 -14.34
N PHE A 143 4.03 -18.88 -13.74
CA PHE A 143 4.42 -17.47 -13.78
C PHE A 143 4.90 -16.97 -12.41
N ALA A 144 5.57 -15.81 -12.38
CA ALA A 144 6.06 -15.22 -11.14
C ALA A 144 5.01 -14.28 -10.51
N PHE A 145 4.68 -14.51 -9.23
CA PHE A 145 3.82 -13.62 -8.43
C PHE A 145 4.47 -13.34 -7.07
N VAL A 146 4.39 -12.09 -6.63
CA VAL A 146 4.78 -11.66 -5.28
C VAL A 146 3.66 -10.77 -4.73
N GLY A 147 3.14 -11.13 -3.56
CA GLY A 147 2.24 -10.24 -2.84
C GLY A 147 2.98 -8.98 -2.43
N THR A 148 2.37 -7.82 -2.56
CA THR A 148 2.99 -6.57 -2.09
C THR A 148 1.99 -5.65 -1.40
N HIS A 149 2.50 -4.74 -0.57
CA HIS A 149 1.69 -3.69 0.03
C HIS A 149 2.52 -2.41 0.16
N PRO A 150 2.31 -1.41 -0.70
CA PRO A 150 2.94 -0.11 -0.54
C PRO A 150 2.33 0.61 0.67
N MET A 151 3.14 0.88 1.70
CA MET A 151 2.71 1.56 2.92
C MET A 151 2.55 3.07 2.67
N ALA A 152 1.71 3.40 1.69
CA ALA A 152 1.46 4.76 1.22
C ALA A 152 -0.01 4.95 0.89
N GLY A 153 -0.54 6.10 1.26
CA GLY A 153 -1.93 6.43 0.98
C GLY A 153 -2.27 7.86 1.41
N THR A 154 -3.46 8.29 1.04
CA THR A 154 -4.03 9.56 1.47
C THR A 154 -5.49 9.34 1.87
N GLN A 155 -6.11 10.37 2.44
CA GLN A 155 -7.55 10.35 2.74
C GLN A 155 -8.46 10.42 1.49
N PHE A 156 -7.86 10.61 0.31
CA PHE A 156 -8.57 10.72 -0.96
C PHE A 156 -8.41 9.44 -1.77
N SER A 157 -9.36 9.17 -2.65
CA SER A 157 -9.37 8.03 -3.57
C SER A 157 -9.52 8.47 -5.01
N GLY A 158 -9.25 7.56 -5.96
CA GLY A 158 -9.42 7.77 -7.38
C GLY A 158 -8.22 8.38 -8.09
N PHE A 159 -8.22 8.29 -9.43
CA PHE A 159 -7.13 8.70 -10.32
C PHE A 159 -6.77 10.19 -10.19
N ALA A 160 -7.77 11.05 -9.97
CA ALA A 160 -7.58 12.49 -9.82
C ALA A 160 -6.64 12.87 -8.65
N HIS A 161 -6.51 12.01 -7.65
CA HIS A 161 -5.65 12.21 -6.49
C HIS A 161 -4.32 11.45 -6.56
N ALA A 162 -4.10 10.69 -7.64
CA ALA A 162 -2.85 9.97 -7.87
C ALA A 162 -1.68 10.93 -8.05
N ARG A 163 -0.49 10.54 -7.59
CA ARG A 163 0.72 11.38 -7.63
C ARG A 163 1.95 10.53 -7.94
N ALA A 164 2.85 11.04 -8.78
CA ALA A 164 4.09 10.34 -9.12
C ALA A 164 5.04 10.15 -7.93
N ASP A 165 4.92 10.98 -6.90
CA ASP A 165 5.78 10.97 -5.71
C ASP A 165 5.12 10.31 -4.47
N LEU A 166 3.95 9.67 -4.64
CA LEU A 166 3.18 9.07 -3.53
C LEU A 166 4.02 8.07 -2.72
N PHE A 167 4.86 7.29 -3.39
CA PHE A 167 5.64 6.21 -2.80
C PHE A 167 7.02 6.64 -2.31
N ARG A 168 7.43 7.88 -2.57
CA ARG A 168 8.78 8.34 -2.23
C ARG A 168 9.02 8.31 -0.72
N GLY A 169 10.01 7.51 -0.32
CA GLY A 169 10.35 7.29 1.08
C GLY A 169 9.42 6.35 1.84
N ALA A 170 8.30 5.92 1.25
CA ALA A 170 7.38 4.97 1.90
C ALA A 170 7.98 3.56 1.97
N PRO A 171 7.67 2.77 2.99
CA PRO A 171 7.99 1.35 3.01
C PRO A 171 7.18 0.57 1.97
N MET A 172 7.79 -0.49 1.41
CA MET A 172 7.14 -1.51 0.60
C MET A 172 7.26 -2.85 1.31
N VAL A 173 6.13 -3.50 1.57
CA VAL A 173 6.11 -4.86 2.10
C VAL A 173 6.05 -5.85 0.94
N LEU A 174 6.91 -6.89 0.99
CA LEU A 174 7.00 -7.96 0.02
C LEU A 174 6.62 -9.28 0.69
N VAL A 175 5.74 -10.03 0.04
CA VAL A 175 5.25 -11.33 0.49
C VAL A 175 5.49 -12.34 -0.64
N PRO A 176 6.70 -12.94 -0.69
CA PRO A 176 7.04 -13.93 -1.70
C PRO A 176 6.35 -15.27 -1.42
N PRO A 177 6.13 -16.12 -2.46
CA PRO A 177 5.67 -17.48 -2.26
C PRO A 177 6.71 -18.32 -1.51
N GLU A 178 6.25 -19.40 -0.90
CA GLU A 178 7.14 -20.42 -0.35
C GLU A 178 7.91 -21.13 -1.48
N THR A 179 9.22 -21.04 -1.44
CA THR A 179 10.15 -21.66 -2.39
C THR A 179 11.52 -21.85 -1.77
N ASP A 180 12.47 -22.49 -2.46
CA ASP A 180 13.84 -22.56 -2.01
C ASP A 180 14.52 -21.17 -1.97
N ASP A 181 15.58 -21.05 -1.14
CA ASP A 181 16.23 -19.78 -0.86
C ASP A 181 16.81 -19.13 -2.13
N ALA A 182 17.35 -19.90 -3.07
CA ALA A 182 17.95 -19.37 -4.28
C ALA A 182 16.90 -18.73 -5.21
N ARG A 183 15.78 -19.41 -5.42
CA ARG A 183 14.63 -18.88 -6.19
C ARG A 183 14.03 -17.66 -5.50
N ARG A 184 13.87 -17.74 -4.17
CA ARG A 184 13.35 -16.62 -3.37
C ARG A 184 14.20 -15.38 -3.52
N LEU A 185 15.52 -15.48 -3.38
CA LEU A 185 16.44 -14.37 -3.55
C LEU A 185 16.40 -13.79 -4.95
N THR A 186 16.40 -14.64 -5.98
CA THR A 186 16.28 -14.19 -7.39
C THR A 186 14.98 -13.43 -7.64
N LEU A 187 13.87 -13.92 -7.12
CA LEU A 187 12.56 -13.29 -7.27
C LEU A 187 12.49 -11.93 -6.56
N LEU A 188 12.99 -11.87 -5.31
CA LEU A 188 13.02 -10.63 -4.54
C LEU A 188 13.96 -9.58 -5.17
N ASP A 189 15.12 -9.98 -5.69
CA ASP A 189 16.04 -9.08 -6.40
C ASP A 189 15.40 -8.48 -7.66
N ARG A 190 14.68 -9.29 -8.43
CA ARG A 190 13.93 -8.81 -9.60
C ARG A 190 12.83 -7.82 -9.20
N VAL A 191 12.02 -8.14 -8.19
CA VAL A 191 10.95 -7.24 -7.69
C VAL A 191 11.56 -5.93 -7.19
N HIS A 192 12.64 -6.01 -6.40
CA HIS A 192 13.35 -4.83 -5.93
C HIS A 192 13.85 -3.97 -7.08
N THR A 193 14.49 -4.58 -8.10
CA THR A 193 15.00 -3.86 -9.28
C THR A 193 13.89 -3.13 -10.04
N LEU A 194 12.71 -3.73 -10.14
CA LEU A 194 11.55 -3.13 -10.82
C LEU A 194 10.92 -2.01 -9.99
N LEU A 195 10.84 -2.13 -8.67
CA LEU A 195 10.17 -1.19 -7.78
C LEU A 195 11.08 -0.06 -7.25
N ALA A 196 12.38 -0.29 -7.08
CA ALA A 196 13.31 0.70 -6.55
C ALA A 196 13.28 2.06 -7.26
N PRO A 197 13.13 2.14 -8.62
CA PRO A 197 13.07 3.43 -9.31
C PRO A 197 11.90 4.31 -8.90
N VAL A 198 10.82 3.75 -8.35
CA VAL A 198 9.64 4.50 -7.87
C VAL A 198 9.96 5.31 -6.61
N GLY A 199 11.03 4.94 -5.88
CA GLY A 199 11.56 5.72 -4.76
C GLY A 199 11.09 5.27 -3.39
N PHE A 200 10.71 4.01 -3.23
CA PHE A 200 10.45 3.43 -1.90
C PHE A 200 11.67 3.59 -0.98
N GLY A 201 11.44 3.92 0.29
CA GLY A 201 12.49 4.15 1.28
C GLY A 201 13.04 2.87 1.89
N SER A 202 12.23 1.81 1.95
CA SER A 202 12.63 0.51 2.50
C SER A 202 11.79 -0.61 1.92
N PHE A 203 12.33 -1.84 1.99
CA PHE A 203 11.64 -3.07 1.61
C PHE A 203 11.70 -4.04 2.78
N SER A 204 10.54 -4.55 3.19
CA SER A 204 10.41 -5.56 4.25
C SER A 204 9.81 -6.83 3.67
N VAL A 205 10.30 -7.98 4.09
CA VAL A 205 9.82 -9.28 3.63
C VAL A 205 9.12 -10.00 4.79
N THR A 206 7.93 -10.53 4.54
CA THR A 206 7.13 -11.22 5.56
C THR A 206 6.30 -12.35 4.95
N SER A 207 5.56 -13.10 5.75
CA SER A 207 4.51 -14.03 5.30
C SER A 207 3.14 -13.32 5.18
N PRO A 208 2.15 -13.90 4.48
CA PRO A 208 0.79 -13.36 4.43
C PRO A 208 0.17 -13.20 5.82
N GLU A 209 0.28 -14.21 6.67
CA GLU A 209 -0.30 -14.25 8.00
C GLU A 209 0.30 -13.20 8.94
N GLU A 210 1.63 -13.07 8.92
CA GLU A 210 2.31 -12.06 9.73
C GLU A 210 2.02 -10.65 9.24
N HIS A 211 1.91 -10.46 7.91
CA HIS A 211 1.48 -9.19 7.33
C HIS A 211 0.11 -8.79 7.88
N ASP A 212 -0.90 -9.66 7.74
CA ASP A 212 -2.28 -9.32 8.11
C ASP A 212 -2.41 -9.12 9.62
N ARG A 213 -1.74 -9.95 10.44
CA ARG A 213 -1.66 -9.74 11.88
C ARG A 213 -1.12 -8.36 12.28
N VAL A 214 -0.06 -7.89 11.60
CA VAL A 214 0.54 -6.58 11.90
C VAL A 214 -0.33 -5.44 11.36
N ILE A 215 -0.92 -5.60 10.18
CA ILE A 215 -1.80 -4.59 9.56
C ILE A 215 -3.11 -4.43 10.33
N ALA A 216 -3.65 -5.50 10.91
CA ALA A 216 -4.81 -5.43 11.79
C ALA A 216 -4.58 -4.40 12.92
N PHE A 217 -3.40 -4.42 13.54
CA PHE A 217 -3.04 -3.49 14.60
C PHE A 217 -2.66 -2.09 14.08
N THR A 218 -1.68 -2.04 13.16
CA THR A 218 -1.02 -0.76 12.79
C THR A 218 -1.89 0.12 11.88
N SER A 219 -2.82 -0.48 11.14
CA SER A 219 -3.68 0.22 10.19
C SER A 219 -5.16 0.08 10.54
N GLN A 220 -5.72 -1.13 10.51
CA GLN A 220 -7.16 -1.34 10.59
C GLN A 220 -7.74 -0.91 11.95
N LEU A 221 -7.11 -1.33 13.06
CA LEU A 221 -7.52 -0.94 14.40
C LEU A 221 -7.48 0.58 14.58
N ALA A 222 -6.45 1.25 14.06
CA ALA A 222 -6.34 2.71 14.15
C ALA A 222 -7.54 3.42 13.49
N HIS A 223 -8.01 2.92 12.34
CA HIS A 223 -9.19 3.43 11.66
C HIS A 223 -10.49 3.13 12.43
N VAL A 224 -10.63 1.91 12.98
CA VAL A 224 -11.79 1.55 13.82
C VAL A 224 -11.86 2.44 15.03
N VAL A 225 -10.75 2.63 15.75
CA VAL A 225 -10.67 3.48 16.95
C VAL A 225 -11.02 4.93 16.64
N SER A 226 -10.42 5.47 15.59
CA SER A 226 -10.67 6.84 15.15
C SER A 226 -12.15 7.05 14.75
N ASN A 227 -12.73 6.12 13.99
CA ASN A 227 -14.13 6.16 13.59
C ASN A 227 -15.09 5.95 14.76
N ALA A 228 -14.77 5.07 15.72
CA ALA A 228 -15.56 4.87 16.92
C ALA A 228 -15.51 6.10 17.83
N TYR A 229 -14.34 6.72 17.99
CA TYR A 229 -14.12 7.88 18.84
C TYR A 229 -15.01 9.06 18.48
N VAL A 230 -15.15 9.38 17.20
CA VAL A 230 -16.00 10.49 16.73
C VAL A 230 -17.51 10.25 16.90
N LYS A 231 -17.94 9.01 17.21
CA LYS A 231 -19.35 8.68 17.48
C LYS A 231 -19.81 9.09 18.88
N SER A 232 -18.89 9.52 19.76
CA SER A 232 -19.29 10.06 21.07
C SER A 232 -20.27 11.22 20.92
N PRO A 233 -21.35 11.29 21.72
CA PRO A 233 -22.26 12.43 21.73
C PRO A 233 -21.53 13.76 21.98
N THR A 234 -20.46 13.74 22.78
CA THR A 234 -19.63 14.90 23.11
C THR A 234 -18.87 15.44 21.87
N ALA A 235 -18.59 14.58 20.87
CA ALA A 235 -17.91 15.01 19.66
C ALA A 235 -18.65 16.10 18.89
N ARG A 236 -19.96 16.23 19.06
CA ARG A 236 -20.77 17.28 18.42
C ARG A 236 -20.68 18.64 19.11
N ALA A 237 -20.20 18.68 20.36
CA ALA A 237 -20.18 19.86 21.21
C ALA A 237 -18.75 20.34 21.55
N HIS A 238 -17.70 19.81 20.87
CA HIS A 238 -16.31 20.07 21.21
C HIS A 238 -15.74 21.37 20.64
N HIS A 239 -16.50 22.13 19.82
CA HIS A 239 -16.01 23.33 19.17
C HIS A 239 -15.45 24.35 20.17
N GLY A 240 -14.18 24.75 19.94
CA GLY A 240 -13.45 25.66 20.84
C GLY A 240 -12.72 24.96 22.01
N PHE A 241 -12.91 23.64 22.21
CA PHE A 241 -12.27 22.85 23.27
C PHE A 241 -11.28 21.82 22.75
N SER A 242 -11.08 21.69 21.43
CA SER A 242 -10.19 20.69 20.85
C SER A 242 -8.83 21.28 20.50
N ALA A 243 -7.78 20.48 20.74
CA ALA A 243 -6.39 20.79 20.44
C ALA A 243 -5.77 19.69 19.54
N GLY A 244 -4.43 19.61 19.50
CA GLY A 244 -3.68 18.69 18.66
C GLY A 244 -4.10 17.24 18.83
N SER A 245 -4.18 16.75 20.08
CA SER A 245 -4.51 15.35 20.38
C SER A 245 -5.85 14.86 19.80
N TYR A 246 -6.88 15.71 19.81
CA TYR A 246 -8.14 15.38 19.15
C TYR A 246 -7.95 15.25 17.63
N ARG A 247 -7.26 16.19 17.02
CA ARG A 247 -7.01 16.22 15.57
C ARG A 247 -6.19 15.01 15.13
N ASP A 248 -5.15 14.67 15.89
CA ASP A 248 -4.27 13.55 15.59
C ASP A 248 -5.04 12.22 15.65
N LEU A 249 -5.83 12.02 16.71
CA LEU A 249 -6.62 10.80 16.90
C LEU A 249 -7.76 10.66 15.86
N THR A 250 -8.34 11.77 15.39
CA THR A 250 -9.48 11.74 14.46
C THR A 250 -9.09 11.90 12.99
N ARG A 251 -7.81 12.05 12.69
CA ARG A 251 -7.30 12.29 11.33
C ARG A 251 -7.73 11.21 10.33
N VAL A 252 -7.80 9.96 10.77
CA VAL A 252 -8.15 8.80 9.95
C VAL A 252 -9.60 8.33 10.12
N ALA A 253 -10.47 9.15 10.74
CA ALA A 253 -11.89 8.83 10.92
C ALA A 253 -12.69 8.89 9.60
N HIS A 254 -12.24 9.69 8.63
CA HIS A 254 -12.81 9.70 7.27
C HIS A 254 -12.28 8.51 6.48
N LEU A 255 -13.19 7.72 5.95
CA LEU A 255 -12.85 6.51 5.20
C LEU A 255 -13.94 6.20 4.17
N ASN A 256 -13.61 5.42 3.15
CA ASN A 256 -14.58 4.86 2.22
C ASN A 256 -15.21 3.61 2.86
N PRO A 257 -16.52 3.64 3.22
CA PRO A 257 -17.12 2.53 3.97
C PRO A 257 -17.13 1.19 3.22
N GLY A 258 -17.31 1.21 1.89
CA GLY A 258 -17.33 -0.01 1.08
C GLY A 258 -15.97 -0.72 1.09
N MET A 259 -14.92 0.01 0.71
CA MET A 259 -13.54 -0.52 0.69
C MET A 259 -13.10 -1.03 2.07
N TRP A 260 -13.33 -0.24 3.13
CA TRP A 260 -12.88 -0.62 4.46
C TRP A 260 -13.66 -1.79 5.05
N ALA A 261 -14.97 -1.92 4.72
CA ALA A 261 -15.75 -3.08 5.14
C ALA A 261 -15.21 -4.37 4.52
N GLU A 262 -14.86 -4.37 3.23
CA GLU A 262 -14.24 -5.50 2.55
C GLU A 262 -12.89 -5.87 3.20
N LEU A 263 -11.95 -4.93 3.28
CA LEU A 263 -10.63 -5.17 3.87
C LEU A 263 -10.68 -5.66 5.32
N MET A 264 -11.61 -5.13 6.14
CA MET A 264 -11.78 -5.56 7.53
C MET A 264 -12.45 -6.94 7.64
N MET A 265 -13.27 -7.33 6.67
CA MET A 265 -13.85 -8.68 6.63
C MET A 265 -12.84 -9.72 6.19
N ASP A 266 -11.94 -9.37 5.26
CA ASP A 266 -10.87 -10.25 4.81
C ASP A 266 -9.85 -10.55 5.93
N ASP A 267 -9.71 -9.64 6.91
CA ASP A 267 -8.84 -9.80 8.09
C ASP A 267 -9.63 -9.84 9.41
N ALA A 268 -10.88 -10.30 9.37
CA ALA A 268 -11.80 -10.21 10.50
C ALA A 268 -11.28 -10.88 11.78
N LYS A 269 -10.55 -11.99 11.66
CA LYS A 269 -10.02 -12.73 12.82
C LYS A 269 -9.00 -11.89 13.59
N ASN A 270 -7.98 -11.37 12.91
CA ASN A 270 -6.93 -10.59 13.54
C ASN A 270 -7.48 -9.26 14.09
N LEU A 271 -8.27 -8.54 13.29
CA LEU A 271 -8.87 -7.28 13.70
C LEU A 271 -9.81 -7.44 14.90
N SER A 272 -10.64 -8.49 14.95
CA SER A 272 -11.53 -8.77 16.09
C SER A 272 -10.73 -9.03 17.36
N GLN A 273 -9.60 -9.71 17.28
CA GLN A 273 -8.71 -9.95 18.41
C GLN A 273 -8.10 -8.64 18.91
N GLU A 274 -7.61 -7.79 18.03
CA GLU A 274 -7.03 -6.49 18.38
C GLU A 274 -8.07 -5.55 19.01
N ILE A 275 -9.30 -5.53 18.49
CA ILE A 275 -10.42 -4.78 19.08
C ILE A 275 -10.72 -5.30 20.50
N THR A 276 -10.73 -6.60 20.71
CA THR A 276 -10.97 -7.20 22.04
C THR A 276 -9.90 -6.77 23.03
N SER A 277 -8.63 -6.88 22.66
CA SER A 277 -7.50 -6.45 23.49
C SER A 277 -7.57 -4.97 23.88
N LEU A 278 -7.98 -4.11 22.93
CA LEU A 278 -8.16 -2.70 23.19
C LEU A 278 -9.34 -2.42 24.16
N ILE A 279 -10.46 -3.13 23.98
CA ILE A 279 -11.62 -3.03 24.90
C ILE A 279 -11.22 -3.39 26.33
N GLU A 280 -10.47 -4.49 26.51
CA GLU A 280 -9.97 -4.92 27.82
C GLU A 280 -9.06 -3.86 28.46
N ALA A 281 -8.15 -3.28 27.67
CA ALA A 281 -7.28 -2.20 28.13
C ALA A 281 -8.09 -0.94 28.54
N LEU A 282 -9.09 -0.53 27.76
CA LEU A 282 -9.95 0.60 28.07
C LEU A 282 -10.82 0.33 29.31
N ASP A 283 -11.30 -0.90 29.48
CA ASP A 283 -12.07 -1.29 30.68
C ASP A 283 -11.23 -1.20 31.95
N ALA A 284 -9.95 -1.52 31.92
CA ALA A 284 -9.06 -1.34 33.08
C ALA A 284 -9.00 0.13 33.55
N TYR A 285 -8.90 1.08 32.61
CA TYR A 285 -8.98 2.52 32.95
C TYR A 285 -10.34 2.91 33.50
N ARG A 286 -11.43 2.44 32.88
CA ARG A 286 -12.80 2.74 33.36
C ARG A 286 -13.02 2.24 34.77
N LEU A 287 -12.64 0.99 35.08
CA LEU A 287 -12.77 0.39 36.38
C LEU A 287 -11.98 1.15 37.47
N ALA A 288 -10.74 1.55 37.17
CA ALA A 288 -9.93 2.35 38.10
C ALA A 288 -10.57 3.72 38.40
N LEU A 289 -11.15 4.36 37.36
CA LEU A 289 -11.88 5.62 37.50
C LEU A 289 -13.16 5.47 38.32
N ASP A 290 -13.96 4.44 38.02
CA ASP A 290 -15.23 4.16 38.75
C ASP A 290 -14.99 3.84 40.22
N ALA A 291 -13.87 3.18 40.57
CA ALA A 291 -13.44 2.87 41.91
C ALA A 291 -12.77 4.07 42.62
N GLY A 292 -12.41 5.14 41.90
CA GLY A 292 -11.62 6.24 42.44
C GLY A 292 -10.17 5.83 42.78
N ASP A 293 -9.68 4.73 42.21
CA ASP A 293 -8.36 4.17 42.49
C ASP A 293 -7.27 4.92 41.70
N ARG A 294 -6.74 5.95 42.33
CA ARG A 294 -5.68 6.79 41.73
C ARG A 294 -4.37 6.02 41.54
N ASP A 295 -4.05 5.09 42.41
CA ASP A 295 -2.78 4.35 42.31
C ASP A 295 -2.83 3.35 41.18
N GLN A 296 -3.94 2.64 41.00
CA GLN A 296 -4.16 1.78 39.86
C GLN A 296 -4.13 2.58 38.55
N LEU A 297 -4.80 3.73 38.51
CA LEU A 297 -4.78 4.60 37.30
C LEU A 297 -3.35 5.06 36.97
N ARG A 298 -2.54 5.41 37.97
CA ARG A 298 -1.14 5.80 37.79
C ARG A 298 -0.31 4.65 37.23
N MET A 299 -0.54 3.42 37.70
CA MET A 299 0.17 2.23 37.19
C MET A 299 -0.15 1.98 35.73
N LEU A 300 -1.41 2.03 35.33
CA LEU A 300 -1.83 1.85 33.92
C LEU A 300 -1.17 2.90 32.98
N LEU A 301 -1.16 4.16 33.39
CA LEU A 301 -0.52 5.25 32.63
C LEU A 301 0.99 5.07 32.53
N ALA A 302 1.65 4.67 33.62
CA ALA A 302 3.09 4.45 33.64
C ALA A 302 3.50 3.24 32.79
N GLU A 303 2.67 2.20 32.73
CA GLU A 303 2.89 1.04 31.86
C GLU A 303 2.86 1.46 30.40
N GLY A 304 1.84 2.19 29.97
CA GLY A 304 1.74 2.68 28.59
C GLY A 304 2.91 3.58 28.19
N ASP A 305 3.33 4.52 29.06
CA ASP A 305 4.50 5.37 28.84
C ASP A 305 5.79 4.55 28.68
N ARG A 306 5.98 3.54 29.54
CA ARG A 306 7.15 2.66 29.47
C ARG A 306 7.19 1.86 28.16
N ILE A 307 6.05 1.31 27.74
CA ILE A 307 5.93 0.57 26.45
C ILE A 307 6.26 1.50 25.29
N LYS A 308 5.67 2.71 25.28
CA LYS A 308 5.91 3.66 24.19
C LYS A 308 7.37 4.06 24.07
N ARG A 309 8.07 4.29 25.21
CA ARG A 309 9.51 4.59 25.21
C ARG A 309 10.32 3.44 24.62
N ALA A 310 10.05 2.20 25.00
CA ALA A 310 10.74 1.04 24.44
C ALA A 310 10.56 0.92 22.91
N LEU A 311 9.35 1.14 22.42
CA LEU A 311 9.07 1.14 20.97
C LEU A 311 9.78 2.28 20.22
N ASP A 312 9.94 3.45 20.84
CA ASP A 312 10.66 4.57 20.22
C ASP A 312 12.17 4.31 20.19
N ASP A 313 12.74 3.65 21.22
CA ASP A 313 14.15 3.29 21.28
C ASP A 313 14.51 2.17 20.26
N GLU A 314 13.56 1.29 19.92
CA GLU A 314 13.72 0.21 18.93
C GLU A 314 13.51 0.69 17.47
N ALA A 315 12.89 1.85 17.28
CA ALA A 315 12.65 2.39 15.95
C ALA A 315 13.98 2.79 15.31
N PRO A 316 14.33 2.31 14.09
CA PRO A 316 15.51 2.79 13.40
C PRO A 316 15.40 4.31 13.23
N SER A 317 16.46 5.03 13.57
CA SER A 317 16.54 6.49 13.37
C SER A 317 16.25 6.81 11.91
N ALA A 318 15.17 7.58 11.68
CA ALA A 318 14.66 8.00 10.38
C ALA A 318 15.67 8.88 9.60
#